data_c6218dc0137103992ec28ce5d264cb90
#
_entry.id   c6218dc0137103992ec28ce5d264cb90
#
_cell.length_a   1.000
_cell.length_b   1.000
_cell.length_c   1.000
_cell.angle_alpha   90.00
_cell.angle_beta   90.00
_cell.angle_gamma   90.00
#
_symmetry.space_group_name_H-M   'P 1'
#
loop_
_entity.id
_entity.type
_entity.pdbx_description
1 polymer ?
#
loop_
_entity_poly.entity_id
_entity_poly.type
_entity_poly.pdbx_seq_one_letter_code
_entity_poly.pdbx_strand_id
1 'polypeptide(L)'
;MENQRVKPSAYNIIIEKPDGLAIYNTVTGKMIRCFNDADVVRNILNAEMVNNYAENSIIVKLYECGMLVDANRDEIREIEKKEREGKFGRYMQLILLPTEQCNFRCVYCYERFERGIMSLEIQDAIVNYVEDNIEQFSGLNVIWFGGEPTEALDVIERLSLRMIEVCKRKRKVYNAGITTNGYNLTLENFKKLKKLHITEYQVTIDGLPAIHARQRFLLNGEKTFEVIMDNLKEIKENIKSSTITFLIRTNFSKEMLEHTDEFCEILDKNLSNDKRFQCFWQMIGDYGYIKDESVKNLFGMPKDYQWLVEKYTSRVINSYTRGLYGPDGGVCYALKRDSIVIDSAGSIRKCTCDLDSNVNYFGKIGENFDAKKHEEWMNKRNINENSSCYFCKKRPLCHNRACYKAKKCLPNYSALNLILSQMAEDSENYEIIGEKTNE
;
A
#
# COMPACT_ATOMS: atom_id res chain seq x y z
N MET A 1 28.30 -16.85 -29.40
CA MET A 1 27.76 -16.01 -28.31
C MET A 1 28.96 -15.74 -27.40
N GLU A 2 29.41 -14.47 -27.34
CA GLU A 2 30.54 -14.09 -26.50
C GLU A 2 30.26 -14.39 -25.04
N ASN A 3 31.30 -14.75 -24.29
CA ASN A 3 31.26 -15.06 -22.85
C ASN A 3 30.62 -13.92 -22.06
N GLN A 4 29.32 -13.95 -21.91
CA GLN A 4 28.60 -12.96 -21.12
C GLN A 4 28.94 -13.19 -19.64
N ARG A 5 29.61 -12.19 -19.04
CA ARG A 5 29.96 -12.24 -17.62
C ARG A 5 28.81 -11.68 -16.80
N VAL A 6 28.46 -12.37 -15.74
CA VAL A 6 27.41 -11.94 -14.80
C VAL A 6 27.97 -11.84 -13.39
N LYS A 7 27.31 -11.08 -12.53
CA LYS A 7 27.62 -10.93 -11.12
C LYS A 7 26.35 -11.03 -10.28
N PRO A 8 26.46 -11.39 -9.00
CA PRO A 8 25.33 -11.34 -8.08
C PRO A 8 24.73 -9.94 -7.99
N SER A 9 23.39 -9.84 -8.02
CA SER A 9 22.71 -8.57 -7.74
C SER A 9 22.99 -8.15 -6.30
N ALA A 10 23.30 -6.86 -6.09
CA ALA A 10 23.50 -6.27 -4.77
C ALA A 10 22.22 -6.28 -3.91
N TYR A 11 21.06 -6.52 -4.54
CA TYR A 11 19.73 -6.44 -3.94
C TYR A 11 19.10 -7.79 -3.63
N ASN A 12 19.89 -8.86 -3.62
CA ASN A 12 19.45 -10.17 -3.16
C ASN A 12 19.35 -10.23 -1.63
N ILE A 13 18.22 -10.71 -1.10
CA ILE A 13 18.02 -11.09 0.30
C ILE A 13 18.00 -12.61 0.33
N ILE A 14 18.94 -13.20 1.07
CA ILE A 14 19.04 -14.66 1.25
C ILE A 14 18.38 -15.01 2.58
N ILE A 15 17.57 -16.06 2.58
CA ILE A 15 16.84 -16.57 3.74
C ILE A 15 17.18 -18.04 3.87
N GLU A 16 17.86 -18.42 4.95
CA GLU A 16 18.17 -19.81 5.25
C GLU A 16 16.89 -20.54 5.67
N LYS A 17 16.73 -21.76 5.17
CA LYS A 17 15.61 -22.64 5.47
C LYS A 17 16.14 -24.03 5.86
N PRO A 18 15.43 -24.81 6.69
CA PRO A 18 15.86 -26.14 7.08
C PRO A 18 16.10 -27.08 5.89
N ASP A 19 15.37 -26.90 4.80
CA ASP A 19 15.37 -27.70 3.57
C ASP A 19 16.13 -27.03 2.41
N GLY A 20 16.97 -26.02 2.67
CA GLY A 20 17.73 -25.30 1.65
C GLY A 20 17.78 -23.81 1.86
N LEU A 21 17.54 -23.02 0.82
CA LEU A 21 17.50 -21.55 0.93
C LEU A 21 16.40 -20.93 0.05
N ALA A 22 15.98 -19.72 0.41
CA ALA A 22 15.19 -18.86 -0.45
C ALA A 22 15.97 -17.58 -0.76
N ILE A 23 15.81 -17.04 -1.97
CA ILE A 23 16.42 -15.81 -2.41
C ILE A 23 15.33 -14.90 -2.93
N TYR A 24 15.26 -13.69 -2.40
CA TYR A 24 14.36 -12.66 -2.88
C TYR A 24 15.14 -11.48 -3.44
N ASN A 25 14.87 -11.11 -4.69
CA ASN A 25 15.48 -9.93 -5.28
C ASN A 25 14.54 -8.73 -5.19
N THR A 26 14.96 -7.68 -4.48
CA THR A 26 14.11 -6.52 -4.21
C THR A 26 13.92 -5.60 -5.42
N VAL A 27 14.74 -5.72 -6.46
CA VAL A 27 14.59 -4.97 -7.72
C VAL A 27 13.51 -5.60 -8.59
N THR A 28 13.51 -6.94 -8.71
CA THR A 28 12.60 -7.67 -9.59
C THR A 28 11.31 -8.11 -8.89
N GLY A 29 11.33 -8.23 -7.56
CA GLY A 29 10.24 -8.81 -6.77
C GLY A 29 10.10 -10.32 -6.92
N LYS A 30 11.04 -10.97 -7.59
CA LYS A 30 11.02 -12.43 -7.77
C LYS A 30 11.67 -13.14 -6.60
N MET A 31 11.20 -14.34 -6.34
CA MET A 31 11.72 -15.25 -5.32
C MET A 31 12.12 -16.59 -5.96
N ILE A 32 13.20 -17.19 -5.49
CA ILE A 32 13.65 -18.52 -5.86
C ILE A 32 13.75 -19.35 -4.59
N ARG A 33 13.32 -20.61 -4.65
CA ARG A 33 13.62 -21.65 -3.67
C ARG A 33 14.66 -22.61 -4.23
N CYS A 34 15.69 -22.89 -3.44
CA CYS A 34 16.72 -23.88 -3.74
C CYS A 34 16.71 -24.92 -2.64
N PHE A 35 16.61 -26.19 -3.04
CA PHE A 35 16.62 -27.34 -2.14
C PHE A 35 18.01 -28.02 -2.17
N ASN A 36 18.20 -29.03 -3.01
CA ASN A 36 19.43 -29.81 -3.06
C ASN A 36 20.68 -29.04 -3.53
N ASP A 37 20.51 -27.98 -4.34
CA ASP A 37 21.59 -27.17 -4.90
C ASP A 37 21.91 -25.91 -4.06
N ALA A 38 21.44 -25.84 -2.82
CA ALA A 38 21.59 -24.65 -1.98
C ALA A 38 23.06 -24.19 -1.83
N ASP A 39 24.01 -25.13 -1.65
CA ASP A 39 25.43 -24.79 -1.50
C ASP A 39 26.06 -24.29 -2.82
N VAL A 40 25.66 -24.88 -3.95
CA VAL A 40 26.10 -24.41 -5.27
C VAL A 40 25.62 -22.97 -5.51
N VAL A 41 24.35 -22.73 -5.25
CA VAL A 41 23.74 -21.39 -5.40
C VAL A 41 24.37 -20.40 -4.43
N ARG A 42 24.64 -20.79 -3.18
CA ARG A 42 25.32 -19.94 -2.19
C ARG A 42 26.72 -19.53 -2.67
N ASN A 43 27.49 -20.48 -3.23
CA ASN A 43 28.81 -20.20 -3.79
C ASN A 43 28.73 -19.24 -4.99
N ILE A 44 27.75 -19.42 -5.89
CA ILE A 44 27.51 -18.52 -7.02
C ILE A 44 27.20 -17.10 -6.53
N LEU A 45 26.34 -16.97 -5.53
CA LEU A 45 25.92 -15.65 -5.00
C LEU A 45 27.00 -14.95 -4.16
N ASN A 46 28.02 -15.67 -3.71
CA ASN A 46 29.17 -15.09 -2.99
C ASN A 46 30.36 -14.79 -3.92
N ALA A 47 30.31 -15.20 -5.19
CA ALA A 47 31.36 -14.91 -6.16
C ALA A 47 31.31 -13.44 -6.59
N GLU A 48 32.45 -12.81 -6.82
CA GLU A 48 32.51 -11.46 -7.42
C GLU A 48 32.02 -11.46 -8.87
N MET A 49 32.34 -12.52 -9.61
CA MET A 49 31.99 -12.69 -11.01
C MET A 49 31.70 -14.16 -11.31
N VAL A 50 30.76 -14.41 -12.20
CA VAL A 50 30.38 -15.74 -12.67
C VAL A 50 30.60 -15.79 -14.18
N ASN A 51 31.40 -16.77 -14.62
CA ASN A 51 31.68 -17.05 -16.04
C ASN A 51 30.83 -18.24 -16.51
N ASN A 52 30.74 -18.47 -17.81
CA ASN A 52 30.03 -19.60 -18.44
C ASN A 52 28.53 -19.60 -18.20
N TYR A 53 27.93 -18.43 -18.27
CA TYR A 53 26.50 -18.22 -18.08
C TYR A 53 25.61 -19.21 -18.88
N ALA A 54 25.91 -19.44 -20.15
CA ALA A 54 25.04 -20.19 -21.05
C ALA A 54 25.09 -21.73 -20.85
N GLU A 55 26.08 -22.25 -20.11
CA GLU A 55 26.34 -23.69 -19.98
C GLU A 55 25.75 -24.31 -18.69
N ASN A 56 25.35 -23.47 -17.75
CA ASN A 56 24.85 -23.92 -16.44
C ASN A 56 23.40 -23.47 -16.22
N SER A 57 22.48 -24.43 -16.15
CA SER A 57 21.04 -24.17 -15.98
C SER A 57 20.70 -23.41 -14.70
N ILE A 58 21.46 -23.61 -13.61
CA ILE A 58 21.28 -22.85 -12.34
C ILE A 58 21.62 -21.39 -12.57
N ILE A 59 22.74 -21.09 -13.24
CA ILE A 59 23.18 -19.72 -13.53
C ILE A 59 22.16 -19.02 -14.43
N VAL A 60 21.68 -19.71 -15.48
CA VAL A 60 20.63 -19.19 -16.37
C VAL A 60 19.39 -18.81 -15.59
N LYS A 61 18.91 -19.70 -14.74
CA LYS A 61 17.69 -19.49 -13.93
C LYS A 61 17.85 -18.31 -12.94
N LEU A 62 19.00 -18.24 -12.27
CA LEU A 62 19.32 -17.12 -11.38
C LEU A 62 19.34 -15.77 -12.12
N TYR A 63 19.85 -15.75 -13.35
CA TYR A 63 19.88 -14.55 -14.20
C TYR A 63 18.46 -14.16 -14.66
N GLU A 64 17.67 -15.07 -15.17
CA GLU A 64 16.28 -14.85 -15.59
C GLU A 64 15.38 -14.30 -14.47
N CYS A 65 15.68 -14.67 -13.24
CA CYS A 65 14.99 -14.18 -12.05
C CYS A 65 15.60 -12.88 -11.50
N GLY A 66 16.74 -12.43 -12.05
CA GLY A 66 17.42 -11.20 -11.64
C GLY A 66 18.28 -11.36 -10.38
N MET A 67 18.55 -12.60 -9.94
CA MET A 67 19.49 -12.86 -8.84
C MET A 67 20.94 -12.65 -9.29
N LEU A 68 21.20 -12.85 -10.57
CA LEU A 68 22.42 -12.43 -11.26
C LEU A 68 22.07 -11.34 -12.28
N VAL A 69 23.00 -10.45 -12.52
CA VAL A 69 22.89 -9.34 -13.47
C VAL A 69 24.15 -9.23 -14.32
N ASP A 70 24.08 -8.53 -15.45
CA ASP A 70 25.25 -8.28 -16.28
C ASP A 70 26.37 -7.64 -15.45
N ALA A 71 27.60 -8.07 -15.69
CA ALA A 71 28.76 -7.63 -14.90
C ALA A 71 28.98 -6.11 -14.93
N ASN A 72 28.64 -5.47 -16.05
CA ASN A 72 28.75 -4.01 -16.24
C ASN A 72 27.52 -3.23 -15.80
N ARG A 73 26.46 -3.90 -15.33
CA ARG A 73 25.23 -3.23 -14.85
C ARG A 73 25.51 -2.46 -13.56
N ASP A 74 25.11 -1.20 -13.56
CA ASP A 74 25.15 -0.32 -12.38
C ASP A 74 23.74 -0.18 -11.79
N GLU A 75 23.38 -1.13 -10.91
CA GLU A 75 22.07 -1.18 -10.28
C GLU A 75 21.78 0.06 -9.40
N ILE A 76 22.82 0.61 -8.76
CA ILE A 76 22.67 1.80 -7.90
C ILE A 76 22.27 3.00 -8.76
N ARG A 77 22.95 3.20 -9.89
CA ARG A 77 22.67 4.32 -10.80
C ARG A 77 21.27 4.23 -11.41
N GLU A 78 20.79 3.01 -11.72
CA GLU A 78 19.43 2.79 -12.20
C GLU A 78 18.39 3.19 -11.16
N ILE A 79 18.59 2.79 -9.89
CA ILE A 79 17.73 3.15 -8.79
C ILE A 79 17.74 4.66 -8.55
N GLU A 80 18.91 5.30 -8.55
CA GLU A 80 19.03 6.74 -8.41
C GLU A 80 18.34 7.52 -9.53
N LYS A 81 18.41 7.02 -10.76
CA LYS A 81 17.67 7.60 -11.89
C LYS A 81 16.19 7.56 -11.61
N LYS A 82 15.65 6.41 -11.21
CA LYS A 82 14.22 6.24 -10.87
C LYS A 82 13.78 7.15 -9.71
N GLU A 83 14.62 7.28 -8.69
CA GLU A 83 14.37 8.16 -7.56
C GLU A 83 14.34 9.66 -7.96
N ARG A 84 15.25 10.09 -8.84
CA ARG A 84 15.25 11.46 -9.37
C ARG A 84 13.99 11.77 -10.17
N GLU A 85 13.54 10.83 -10.99
CA GLU A 85 12.29 10.98 -11.75
C GLU A 85 11.07 11.08 -10.82
N GLY A 86 11.12 10.46 -9.65
CA GLY A 86 10.03 10.48 -8.64
C GLY A 86 8.73 9.86 -9.12
N LYS A 87 8.76 9.14 -10.24
CA LYS A 87 7.62 8.45 -10.84
C LYS A 87 7.70 6.96 -10.52
N PHE A 88 6.74 6.47 -9.72
CA PHE A 88 6.68 5.08 -9.25
C PHE A 88 5.41 4.36 -9.71
N GLY A 89 4.83 4.79 -10.81
CA GLY A 89 3.62 4.20 -11.37
C GLY A 89 3.39 4.66 -12.82
N ARG A 90 2.45 4.00 -13.48
CA ARG A 90 2.01 4.36 -14.84
C ARG A 90 0.74 5.21 -14.82
N TYR A 91 0.12 5.39 -13.65
CA TYR A 91 -1.16 6.04 -13.48
C TYR A 91 -0.99 7.38 -12.76
N MET A 92 -1.72 8.37 -13.24
CA MET A 92 -1.97 9.58 -12.47
C MET A 92 -2.81 9.20 -11.25
N GLN A 93 -2.38 9.55 -10.06
CA GLN A 93 -3.08 9.21 -8.82
C GLN A 93 -3.69 10.46 -8.18
N LEU A 94 -5.00 10.44 -8.01
CA LEU A 94 -5.74 11.47 -7.27
C LEU A 94 -6.33 10.86 -5.99
N ILE A 95 -6.04 11.47 -4.85
CA ILE A 95 -6.72 11.18 -3.59
C ILE A 95 -7.66 12.36 -3.34
N LEU A 96 -8.96 12.09 -3.45
CA LEU A 96 -9.99 13.11 -3.40
C LEU A 96 -10.78 13.01 -2.10
N LEU A 97 -10.90 14.13 -1.39
CA LEU A 97 -11.70 14.27 -0.18
C LEU A 97 -13.00 15.01 -0.55
N PRO A 98 -14.08 14.31 -0.94
CA PRO A 98 -15.33 14.94 -1.35
C PRO A 98 -15.98 15.73 -0.21
N THR A 99 -15.67 15.33 1.03
CA THR A 99 -16.01 16.03 2.27
C THR A 99 -14.99 15.69 3.36
N GLU A 100 -14.82 16.59 4.31
CA GLU A 100 -14.08 16.32 5.55
C GLU A 100 -15.02 16.04 6.72
N GLN A 101 -16.33 16.12 6.51
CA GLN A 101 -17.30 15.72 7.53
C GLN A 101 -17.32 14.19 7.66
N CYS A 102 -17.61 13.73 8.86
CA CYS A 102 -17.71 12.30 9.17
C CYS A 102 -18.84 12.08 10.18
N ASN A 103 -19.60 11.03 10.00
CA ASN A 103 -20.61 10.59 10.95
C ASN A 103 -20.01 9.92 12.19
N PHE A 104 -18.71 9.53 12.17
CA PHE A 104 -17.99 8.96 13.32
C PHE A 104 -17.17 9.98 14.09
N ARG A 105 -16.82 9.59 15.37
CA ARG A 105 -15.82 10.26 16.21
C ARG A 105 -14.87 9.22 16.77
N CYS A 106 -13.97 8.72 15.89
CA CYS A 106 -12.95 7.76 16.29
C CYS A 106 -11.93 8.41 17.22
N VAL A 107 -11.57 7.75 18.33
CA VAL A 107 -10.69 8.33 19.36
C VAL A 107 -9.28 8.65 18.87
N TYR A 108 -8.79 7.96 17.84
CA TYR A 108 -7.46 8.17 17.25
C TYR A 108 -7.50 8.94 15.92
N CYS A 109 -8.66 9.54 15.57
CA CYS A 109 -8.80 10.25 14.29
C CYS A 109 -7.93 11.51 14.27
N TYR A 110 -7.23 11.71 13.16
CA TYR A 110 -6.43 12.91 12.93
C TYR A 110 -7.17 13.99 12.12
N GLU A 111 -8.35 13.67 11.57
CA GLU A 111 -9.20 14.62 10.86
C GLU A 111 -9.84 15.64 11.83
N ARG A 112 -10.05 16.86 11.36
CA ARG A 112 -10.60 17.95 12.18
C ARG A 112 -12.05 18.29 11.91
N PHE A 113 -12.59 17.78 10.78
CA PHE A 113 -13.97 17.99 10.36
C PHE A 113 -14.35 19.47 10.15
N GLU A 114 -13.38 20.32 9.78
CA GLU A 114 -13.57 21.77 9.65
C GLU A 114 -14.13 22.17 8.30
N ARG A 115 -13.81 21.41 7.23
CA ARG A 115 -14.23 21.71 5.87
C ARG A 115 -15.48 20.92 5.50
N GLY A 116 -16.36 21.56 4.74
CA GLY A 116 -17.62 20.96 4.31
C GLY A 116 -17.49 20.08 3.07
N ILE A 117 -18.56 20.05 2.29
CA ILE A 117 -18.66 19.32 1.03
C ILE A 117 -17.99 20.13 -0.09
N MET A 118 -17.31 19.44 -1.00
CA MET A 118 -16.62 20.02 -2.15
C MET A 118 -17.60 20.73 -3.10
N SER A 119 -17.34 22.01 -3.40
CA SER A 119 -18.18 22.82 -4.28
C SER A 119 -18.13 22.39 -5.75
N LEU A 120 -19.11 22.82 -6.54
CA LEU A 120 -19.18 22.50 -7.98
C LEU A 120 -17.98 23.10 -8.74
N GLU A 121 -17.51 24.30 -8.37
CA GLU A 121 -16.36 24.96 -8.99
C GLU A 121 -15.08 24.13 -8.79
N ILE A 122 -14.88 23.57 -7.59
CA ILE A 122 -13.74 22.71 -7.29
C ILE A 122 -13.85 21.39 -8.08
N GLN A 123 -15.04 20.81 -8.17
CA GLN A 123 -15.28 19.61 -8.97
C GLN A 123 -14.94 19.84 -10.45
N ASP A 124 -15.36 20.98 -11.02
CA ASP A 124 -15.06 21.35 -12.39
C ASP A 124 -13.56 21.54 -12.61
N ALA A 125 -12.86 22.20 -11.68
CA ALA A 125 -11.42 22.38 -11.74
C ALA A 125 -10.65 21.04 -11.68
N ILE A 126 -11.12 20.05 -10.89
CA ILE A 126 -10.53 18.70 -10.85
C ILE A 126 -10.65 17.99 -12.18
N VAL A 127 -11.84 18.05 -12.81
CA VAL A 127 -12.04 17.41 -14.13
C VAL A 127 -11.15 18.06 -15.20
N ASN A 128 -11.05 19.41 -15.22
CA ASN A 128 -10.16 20.11 -16.13
C ASN A 128 -8.69 19.72 -15.90
N TYR A 129 -8.26 19.63 -14.63
CA TYR A 129 -6.91 19.16 -14.30
C TYR A 129 -6.62 17.74 -14.84
N VAL A 130 -7.58 16.83 -14.74
CA VAL A 130 -7.44 15.47 -15.33
C VAL A 130 -7.37 15.57 -16.85
N GLU A 131 -8.24 16.35 -17.50
CA GLU A 131 -8.26 16.53 -18.96
C GLU A 131 -6.90 17.01 -19.49
N ASP A 132 -6.30 17.99 -18.81
CA ASP A 132 -5.05 18.64 -19.22
C ASP A 132 -3.81 17.77 -19.01
N ASN A 133 -3.84 16.86 -18.01
CA ASN A 133 -2.64 16.15 -17.58
C ASN A 133 -2.61 14.65 -17.87
N ILE A 134 -3.74 14.02 -18.21
CA ILE A 134 -3.84 12.55 -18.31
C ILE A 134 -3.03 11.95 -19.47
N GLU A 135 -2.71 12.71 -20.50
CA GLU A 135 -2.07 12.20 -21.72
C GLU A 135 -0.74 11.49 -21.45
N GLN A 136 0.04 11.97 -20.49
CA GLN A 136 1.34 11.39 -20.14
C GLN A 136 1.26 10.10 -19.33
N PHE A 137 0.05 9.64 -18.97
CA PHE A 137 -0.20 8.46 -18.15
C PHE A 137 -0.94 7.37 -18.93
N SER A 138 -0.83 6.14 -18.45
CA SER A 138 -1.60 5.00 -18.96
C SER A 138 -3.07 5.03 -18.50
N GLY A 139 -3.34 5.77 -17.42
CA GLY A 139 -4.67 5.90 -16.84
C GLY A 139 -4.71 6.77 -15.60
N LEU A 140 -5.88 6.82 -15.00
CA LEU A 140 -6.22 7.53 -13.78
C LEU A 140 -6.55 6.52 -12.68
N ASN A 141 -5.98 6.72 -11.51
CA ASN A 141 -6.31 6.02 -10.27
C ASN A 141 -6.87 7.01 -9.26
N VAL A 142 -8.12 6.85 -8.88
CA VAL A 142 -8.81 7.72 -7.91
C VAL A 142 -9.00 6.98 -6.60
N ILE A 143 -8.60 7.60 -5.50
CA ILE A 143 -8.89 7.10 -4.15
C ILE A 143 -9.80 8.10 -3.45
N TRP A 144 -11.02 7.65 -3.17
CA TRP A 144 -11.97 8.42 -2.37
C TRP A 144 -11.61 8.30 -0.90
N PHE A 145 -11.41 9.44 -0.25
CA PHE A 145 -10.93 9.55 1.12
C PHE A 145 -11.61 10.74 1.82
N GLY A 146 -11.16 11.13 3.02
CA GLY A 146 -11.65 12.27 3.78
C GLY A 146 -12.20 11.84 5.14
N GLY A 147 -13.13 12.61 5.71
CA GLY A 147 -13.82 12.22 6.92
C GLY A 147 -14.57 10.91 6.71
N GLU A 148 -15.72 10.96 6.06
CA GLU A 148 -16.40 9.80 5.51
C GLU A 148 -16.89 10.12 4.09
N PRO A 149 -16.26 9.58 3.05
CA PRO A 149 -16.60 9.96 1.67
C PRO A 149 -18.04 9.60 1.28
N THR A 150 -18.65 8.61 1.90
CA THR A 150 -20.06 8.24 1.62
C THR A 150 -21.09 9.25 2.14
N GLU A 151 -20.67 10.23 2.94
CA GLU A 151 -21.53 11.39 3.31
C GLU A 151 -21.69 12.39 2.12
N ALA A 152 -20.92 12.22 1.03
CA ALA A 152 -20.98 13.06 -0.17
C ALA A 152 -21.03 12.19 -1.45
N LEU A 153 -21.97 11.23 -1.49
CA LEU A 153 -22.14 10.30 -2.63
C LEU A 153 -22.44 11.02 -3.95
N ASP A 154 -23.14 12.13 -3.92
CA ASP A 154 -23.46 12.96 -5.08
C ASP A 154 -22.18 13.56 -5.71
N VAL A 155 -21.23 14.01 -4.91
CA VAL A 155 -19.92 14.50 -5.36
C VAL A 155 -19.12 13.35 -5.99
N ILE A 156 -19.10 12.17 -5.34
CA ILE A 156 -18.43 10.98 -5.86
C ILE A 156 -19.03 10.60 -7.22
N GLU A 157 -20.35 10.55 -7.33
CA GLU A 157 -21.04 10.18 -8.56
C GLU A 157 -20.71 11.15 -9.70
N ARG A 158 -20.89 12.46 -9.47
CA ARG A 158 -20.65 13.50 -10.46
C ARG A 158 -19.20 13.50 -10.96
N LEU A 159 -18.23 13.48 -10.05
CA LEU A 159 -16.81 13.47 -10.43
C LEU A 159 -16.41 12.17 -11.13
N SER A 160 -16.84 11.01 -10.63
CA SER A 160 -16.52 9.72 -11.25
C SER A 160 -17.02 9.64 -12.67
N LEU A 161 -18.29 9.99 -12.92
CA LEU A 161 -18.88 9.95 -14.27
C LEU A 161 -18.09 10.81 -15.26
N ARG A 162 -17.74 12.04 -14.86
CA ARG A 162 -16.98 12.97 -15.71
C ARG A 162 -15.54 12.51 -15.95
N MET A 163 -14.84 11.99 -14.92
CA MET A 163 -13.48 11.47 -15.08
C MET A 163 -13.45 10.19 -15.92
N ILE A 164 -14.45 9.31 -15.80
CA ILE A 164 -14.63 8.13 -16.65
C ILE A 164 -14.79 8.57 -18.11
N GLU A 165 -15.60 9.59 -18.38
CA GLU A 165 -15.80 10.12 -19.74
C GLU A 165 -14.48 10.67 -20.32
N VAL A 166 -13.73 11.46 -19.55
CA VAL A 166 -12.40 11.95 -19.95
C VAL A 166 -11.47 10.78 -20.29
N CYS A 167 -11.37 9.78 -19.41
CA CYS A 167 -10.53 8.62 -19.64
C CYS A 167 -10.94 7.84 -20.89
N LYS A 168 -12.25 7.63 -21.10
CA LYS A 168 -12.78 6.96 -22.28
C LYS A 168 -12.42 7.71 -23.58
N ARG A 169 -12.63 9.02 -23.63
CA ARG A 169 -12.32 9.87 -24.78
C ARG A 169 -10.82 9.88 -25.10
N LYS A 170 -9.99 9.92 -24.07
CA LYS A 170 -8.52 9.90 -24.16
C LYS A 170 -7.93 8.48 -24.28
N ARG A 171 -8.75 7.43 -24.33
CA ARG A 171 -8.34 6.02 -24.37
C ARG A 171 -7.42 5.63 -23.21
N LYS A 172 -7.74 6.11 -22.03
CA LYS A 172 -7.02 5.84 -20.78
C LYS A 172 -7.83 4.92 -19.87
N VAL A 173 -7.14 4.16 -19.03
CA VAL A 173 -7.78 3.31 -18.02
C VAL A 173 -8.26 4.17 -16.86
N TYR A 174 -9.43 3.88 -16.31
CA TYR A 174 -9.92 4.46 -15.06
C TYR A 174 -10.05 3.38 -14.01
N ASN A 175 -9.42 3.58 -12.85
CA ASN A 175 -9.56 2.74 -11.67
C ASN A 175 -9.96 3.63 -10.48
N ALA A 176 -10.77 3.07 -9.58
CA ALA A 176 -11.09 3.78 -8.35
C ALA A 176 -11.21 2.84 -7.15
N GLY A 177 -10.80 3.36 -5.99
CA GLY A 177 -10.98 2.77 -4.67
C GLY A 177 -11.59 3.75 -3.69
N ILE A 178 -12.08 3.26 -2.56
CA ILE A 178 -12.65 4.06 -1.48
C ILE A 178 -12.18 3.55 -0.13
N THR A 179 -11.80 4.49 0.74
CA THR A 179 -11.59 4.23 2.18
C THR A 179 -12.80 4.77 2.93
N THR A 180 -13.54 3.90 3.59
CA THR A 180 -14.80 4.23 4.27
C THR A 180 -14.86 3.57 5.65
N ASN A 181 -15.65 4.14 6.55
CA ASN A 181 -15.98 3.48 7.80
C ASN A 181 -16.97 2.31 7.63
N GLY A 182 -17.62 2.21 6.46
CA GLY A 182 -18.52 1.12 6.10
C GLY A 182 -19.96 1.25 6.60
N TYR A 183 -20.27 2.26 7.41
CA TYR A 183 -21.60 2.44 8.01
C TYR A 183 -22.69 2.71 6.96
N ASN A 184 -22.38 3.60 6.00
CA ASN A 184 -23.29 3.92 4.89
C ASN A 184 -23.09 3.01 3.67
N LEU A 185 -22.29 1.96 3.78
CA LEU A 185 -22.01 1.03 2.68
C LEU A 185 -23.13 -0.03 2.55
N THR A 186 -24.39 0.42 2.53
CA THR A 186 -25.55 -0.42 2.27
C THR A 186 -25.43 -1.07 0.88
N LEU A 187 -26.12 -2.19 0.64
CA LEU A 187 -26.12 -2.86 -0.67
C LEU A 187 -26.54 -1.90 -1.80
N GLU A 188 -27.44 -0.97 -1.55
CA GLU A 188 -27.87 0.04 -2.52
C GLU A 188 -26.72 1.00 -2.86
N ASN A 189 -26.09 1.61 -1.85
CA ASN A 189 -24.97 2.52 -2.04
C ASN A 189 -23.77 1.81 -2.68
N PHE A 190 -23.48 0.58 -2.26
CA PHE A 190 -22.47 -0.25 -2.88
C PHE A 190 -22.73 -0.47 -4.38
N LYS A 191 -23.97 -0.78 -4.78
CA LYS A 191 -24.34 -0.92 -6.19
C LYS A 191 -24.15 0.36 -6.99
N LYS A 192 -24.41 1.55 -6.38
CA LYS A 192 -24.12 2.84 -7.01
C LYS A 192 -22.61 3.03 -7.20
N LEU A 193 -21.80 2.82 -6.17
CA LEU A 193 -20.34 2.94 -6.22
C LEU A 193 -19.71 1.96 -7.22
N LYS A 194 -20.20 0.73 -7.28
CA LYS A 194 -19.74 -0.27 -8.26
C LYS A 194 -19.96 0.19 -9.72
N LYS A 195 -21.09 0.84 -10.03
CA LYS A 195 -21.36 1.40 -11.37
C LYS A 195 -20.36 2.50 -11.76
N LEU A 196 -19.73 3.13 -10.78
CA LEU A 196 -18.70 4.16 -10.95
C LEU A 196 -17.28 3.57 -11.04
N HIS A 197 -17.16 2.26 -11.29
CA HIS A 197 -15.89 1.52 -11.35
C HIS A 197 -15.06 1.58 -10.06
N ILE A 198 -15.70 1.79 -8.92
CA ILE A 198 -15.05 1.63 -7.62
C ILE A 198 -14.99 0.14 -7.31
N THR A 199 -13.77 -0.41 -7.33
CA THR A 199 -13.52 -1.86 -7.20
C THR A 199 -12.73 -2.23 -5.96
N GLU A 200 -12.10 -1.26 -5.31
CA GLU A 200 -11.31 -1.46 -4.09
C GLU A 200 -11.97 -0.74 -2.93
N TYR A 201 -12.34 -1.47 -1.89
CA TYR A 201 -13.01 -0.95 -0.71
C TYR A 201 -12.16 -1.22 0.52
N GLN A 202 -11.55 -0.19 1.11
CA GLN A 202 -10.94 -0.32 2.42
C GLN A 202 -11.96 0.03 3.49
N VAL A 203 -12.37 -0.97 4.28
CA VAL A 203 -13.34 -0.81 5.38
C VAL A 203 -12.65 -1.07 6.70
N THR A 204 -12.86 -0.20 7.70
CA THR A 204 -12.17 -0.30 8.98
C THR A 204 -13.03 -0.96 10.05
N ILE A 205 -12.50 -2.06 10.63
CA ILE A 205 -13.09 -2.79 11.77
C ILE A 205 -11.98 -3.03 12.80
N ASP A 206 -12.07 -2.38 13.96
CA ASP A 206 -11.01 -2.34 14.96
C ASP A 206 -11.15 -3.38 16.08
N GLY A 207 -11.41 -4.63 15.71
CA GLY A 207 -11.43 -5.75 16.64
C GLY A 207 -12.85 -6.14 17.11
N LEU A 208 -12.93 -6.67 18.33
CA LEU A 208 -14.19 -7.15 18.93
C LEU A 208 -15.23 -6.04 19.05
N PRO A 209 -16.53 -6.35 19.03
CA PRO A 209 -17.61 -5.35 19.11
C PRO A 209 -17.43 -4.36 20.26
N ALA A 210 -17.03 -4.84 21.45
CA ALA A 210 -16.84 -3.99 22.62
C ALA A 210 -15.62 -3.05 22.48
N ILE A 211 -14.51 -3.51 21.88
CA ILE A 211 -13.31 -2.71 21.63
C ILE A 211 -13.60 -1.70 20.53
N HIS A 212 -14.19 -2.15 19.42
CA HIS A 212 -14.60 -1.30 18.31
C HIS A 212 -15.52 -0.17 18.79
N ALA A 213 -16.55 -0.48 19.59
CA ALA A 213 -17.50 0.50 20.09
C ALA A 213 -16.87 1.60 20.96
N ARG A 214 -15.77 1.32 21.67
CA ARG A 214 -15.04 2.33 22.44
C ARG A 214 -14.12 3.19 21.58
N GLN A 215 -13.70 2.69 20.42
CA GLN A 215 -12.74 3.36 19.54
C GLN A 215 -13.43 4.07 18.36
N ARG A 216 -14.56 3.55 17.89
CA ARG A 216 -15.24 4.00 16.67
C ARG A 216 -16.76 4.02 16.88
N PHE A 217 -17.29 5.18 17.16
CA PHE A 217 -18.71 5.38 17.43
C PHE A 217 -19.26 6.54 16.58
N LEU A 218 -20.58 6.56 16.39
CA LEU A 218 -21.28 7.68 15.77
C LEU A 218 -21.14 8.96 16.59
N LEU A 219 -21.33 10.10 15.93
CA LEU A 219 -21.33 11.40 16.59
C LEU A 219 -22.29 11.48 17.80
N ASN A 220 -23.40 10.73 17.77
CA ASN A 220 -24.37 10.62 18.85
C ASN A 220 -23.99 9.54 19.90
N GLY A 221 -22.83 8.88 19.76
CA GLY A 221 -22.34 7.86 20.68
C GLY A 221 -22.85 6.43 20.42
N GLU A 222 -23.66 6.21 19.39
CA GLU A 222 -24.17 4.88 19.05
C GLU A 222 -23.07 3.96 18.51
N LYS A 223 -23.28 2.65 18.75
CA LYS A 223 -22.39 1.57 18.28
C LYS A 223 -22.53 1.36 16.78
N THR A 224 -21.44 0.93 16.14
CA THR A 224 -21.36 0.87 14.68
C THR A 224 -20.96 -0.50 14.13
N PHE A 225 -20.40 -1.38 14.97
CA PHE A 225 -19.83 -2.66 14.55
C PHE A 225 -20.86 -3.54 13.80
N GLU A 226 -22.03 -3.72 14.38
CA GLU A 226 -23.07 -4.60 13.84
C GLU A 226 -23.55 -4.12 12.48
N VAL A 227 -23.79 -2.81 12.33
CA VAL A 227 -24.23 -2.21 11.06
C VAL A 227 -23.19 -2.42 9.96
N ILE A 228 -21.90 -2.21 10.26
CA ILE A 228 -20.80 -2.41 9.30
C ILE A 228 -20.73 -3.88 8.88
N MET A 229 -20.79 -4.80 9.84
CA MET A 229 -20.72 -6.24 9.57
C MET A 229 -21.92 -6.73 8.76
N ASP A 230 -23.12 -6.23 9.04
CA ASP A 230 -24.32 -6.62 8.30
C ASP A 230 -24.29 -6.08 6.87
N ASN A 231 -23.82 -4.85 6.63
CA ASN A 231 -23.57 -4.32 5.30
C ASN A 231 -22.60 -5.21 4.51
N LEU A 232 -21.48 -5.62 5.11
CA LEU A 232 -20.49 -6.47 4.46
C LEU A 232 -21.04 -7.86 4.13
N LYS A 233 -21.81 -8.47 5.03
CA LYS A 233 -22.49 -9.76 4.80
C LYS A 233 -23.47 -9.66 3.65
N GLU A 234 -24.34 -8.64 3.66
CA GLU A 234 -25.35 -8.43 2.62
C GLU A 234 -24.70 -8.26 1.25
N ILE A 235 -23.59 -7.51 1.16
CA ILE A 235 -22.81 -7.37 -0.07
C ILE A 235 -22.19 -8.72 -0.47
N LYS A 236 -21.59 -9.46 0.48
CA LYS A 236 -20.99 -10.78 0.23
C LYS A 236 -22.01 -11.75 -0.39
N GLU A 237 -23.21 -11.77 0.13
CA GLU A 237 -24.27 -12.66 -0.31
C GLU A 237 -24.83 -12.29 -1.68
N ASN A 238 -25.04 -11.01 -1.93
CA ASN A 238 -25.78 -10.51 -3.12
C ASN A 238 -24.87 -10.16 -4.30
N ILE A 239 -23.56 -9.95 -4.08
CA ILE A 239 -22.64 -9.56 -5.16
C ILE A 239 -21.64 -10.68 -5.43
N LYS A 240 -21.61 -11.17 -6.68
CA LYS A 240 -20.72 -12.26 -7.12
C LYS A 240 -19.76 -11.74 -8.21
N SER A 241 -18.89 -10.80 -7.86
CA SER A 241 -17.92 -10.22 -8.80
C SER A 241 -16.49 -10.49 -8.31
N SER A 242 -15.67 -11.10 -9.16
CA SER A 242 -14.26 -11.38 -8.87
C SER A 242 -13.34 -10.14 -8.99
N THR A 243 -13.86 -9.05 -9.56
CA THR A 243 -13.08 -7.82 -9.76
C THR A 243 -13.11 -6.87 -8.55
N ILE A 244 -13.87 -7.20 -7.50
CA ILE A 244 -14.03 -6.37 -6.32
C ILE A 244 -13.17 -6.93 -5.20
N THR A 245 -12.47 -6.06 -4.49
CA THR A 245 -11.66 -6.40 -3.33
C THR A 245 -12.09 -5.56 -2.13
N PHE A 246 -12.27 -6.22 -1.00
CA PHE A 246 -12.46 -5.60 0.30
C PHE A 246 -11.19 -5.77 1.13
N LEU A 247 -10.56 -4.67 1.50
CA LEU A 247 -9.47 -4.64 2.43
C LEU A 247 -10.04 -4.29 3.81
N ILE A 248 -10.23 -5.30 4.64
CA ILE A 248 -10.68 -5.13 6.02
C ILE A 248 -9.49 -4.66 6.83
N ARG A 249 -9.43 -3.34 7.04
CA ARG A 249 -8.39 -2.71 7.84
C ARG A 249 -8.74 -2.83 9.32
N THR A 250 -7.80 -3.35 10.11
CA THR A 250 -7.90 -3.34 11.57
C THR A 250 -6.77 -2.49 12.13
N ASN A 251 -7.14 -1.41 12.82
CA ASN A 251 -6.18 -0.64 13.60
C ASN A 251 -6.06 -1.30 14.97
N PHE A 252 -5.00 -2.08 15.16
CA PHE A 252 -4.76 -2.82 16.39
C PHE A 252 -4.34 -1.88 17.50
N SER A 253 -5.11 -1.86 18.58
CA SER A 253 -4.69 -1.32 19.88
C SER A 253 -3.92 -2.37 20.66
N LYS A 254 -3.17 -1.94 21.68
CA LYS A 254 -2.47 -2.86 22.58
C LYS A 254 -3.42 -3.87 23.24
N GLU A 255 -4.62 -3.41 23.64
CA GLU A 255 -5.66 -4.28 24.21
C GLU A 255 -6.11 -5.36 23.21
N MET A 256 -6.22 -5.01 21.92
CA MET A 256 -6.70 -5.93 20.88
C MET A 256 -5.77 -7.12 20.67
N LEU A 257 -4.48 -7.01 21.01
CA LEU A 257 -3.52 -8.12 20.85
C LEU A 257 -3.93 -9.36 21.66
N GLU A 258 -4.51 -9.17 22.85
CA GLU A 258 -4.94 -10.26 23.72
C GLU A 258 -6.22 -10.96 23.21
N HIS A 259 -6.97 -10.30 22.33
CA HIS A 259 -8.24 -10.77 21.77
C HIS A 259 -8.18 -11.13 20.29
N THR A 260 -6.97 -11.31 19.75
CA THR A 260 -6.79 -11.52 18.30
C THR A 260 -7.43 -12.82 17.81
N ASP A 261 -7.34 -13.91 18.59
CA ASP A 261 -7.94 -15.21 18.21
C ASP A 261 -9.46 -15.10 18.11
N GLU A 262 -10.11 -14.53 19.11
CA GLU A 262 -11.55 -14.30 19.14
C GLU A 262 -12.02 -13.41 17.97
N PHE A 263 -11.26 -12.38 17.66
CA PHE A 263 -11.55 -11.52 16.51
C PHE A 263 -11.39 -12.25 15.17
N CYS A 264 -10.40 -13.12 15.04
CA CYS A 264 -10.25 -13.99 13.87
C CYS A 264 -11.47 -14.90 13.69
N GLU A 265 -11.99 -15.49 14.76
CA GLU A 265 -13.21 -16.32 14.71
C GLU A 265 -14.43 -15.53 14.20
N ILE A 266 -14.58 -14.28 14.63
CA ILE A 266 -15.64 -13.39 14.12
C ILE A 266 -15.48 -13.12 12.63
N LEU A 267 -14.26 -12.81 12.16
CA LEU A 267 -13.98 -12.59 10.73
C LEU A 267 -14.24 -13.86 9.93
N ASP A 268 -13.83 -15.02 10.45
CA ASP A 268 -14.02 -16.31 9.78
C ASP A 268 -15.48 -16.66 9.62
N LYS A 269 -16.23 -16.54 10.67
CA LYS A 269 -17.67 -16.82 10.67
C LYS A 269 -18.43 -15.95 9.65
N ASN A 270 -18.04 -14.70 9.48
CA ASN A 270 -18.82 -13.74 8.70
C ASN A 270 -18.26 -13.52 7.28
N LEU A 271 -16.94 -13.49 7.10
CA LEU A 271 -16.30 -13.06 5.85
C LEU A 271 -15.41 -14.13 5.20
N SER A 272 -15.12 -15.26 5.88
CA SER A 272 -14.29 -16.33 5.33
C SER A 272 -14.92 -17.02 4.10
N ASN A 273 -14.10 -17.78 3.38
CA ASN A 273 -14.44 -18.48 2.13
C ASN A 273 -14.76 -17.55 0.94
N ASP A 274 -14.48 -16.25 1.07
CA ASP A 274 -14.59 -15.31 -0.02
C ASP A 274 -13.26 -14.56 -0.20
N LYS A 275 -12.50 -14.91 -1.25
CA LYS A 275 -11.18 -14.35 -1.56
C LYS A 275 -11.17 -12.84 -1.80
N ARG A 276 -12.35 -12.23 -1.95
CA ARG A 276 -12.48 -10.79 -2.09
C ARG A 276 -12.18 -10.05 -0.79
N PHE A 277 -12.38 -10.69 0.37
CA PHE A 277 -12.14 -10.09 1.69
C PHE A 277 -10.74 -10.44 2.17
N GLN A 278 -9.90 -9.41 2.26
CA GLN A 278 -8.51 -9.51 2.71
C GLN A 278 -8.32 -8.67 3.97
N CYS A 279 -7.53 -9.17 4.91
CA CYS A 279 -7.22 -8.42 6.12
C CYS A 279 -5.99 -7.53 5.91
N PHE A 280 -6.01 -6.34 6.48
CA PHE A 280 -4.85 -5.47 6.59
C PHE A 280 -4.75 -4.96 8.03
N TRP A 281 -3.73 -5.43 8.73
CA TRP A 281 -3.53 -5.14 10.14
C TRP A 281 -2.45 -4.09 10.33
N GLN A 282 -2.81 -3.02 11.03
CA GLN A 282 -1.95 -1.89 11.28
C GLN A 282 -2.01 -1.54 12.77
N MET A 283 -0.85 -1.41 13.41
CA MET A 283 -0.83 -0.91 14.78
C MET A 283 -1.24 0.56 14.82
N ILE A 284 -2.05 0.93 15.81
CA ILE A 284 -2.34 2.34 16.10
C ILE A 284 -1.03 3.00 16.53
N GLY A 285 -0.69 4.12 15.93
CA GLY A 285 0.54 4.86 16.21
C GLY A 285 0.34 6.36 16.08
N ASP A 286 1.26 7.12 16.67
CA ASP A 286 1.26 8.56 16.56
C ASP A 286 1.87 9.01 15.23
N TYR A 287 1.03 9.59 14.38
CA TYR A 287 1.46 10.25 13.14
C TYR A 287 1.76 11.74 13.36
N GLY A 288 1.84 12.19 14.62
CA GLY A 288 2.15 13.56 15.01
C GLY A 288 0.93 14.48 15.12
N TYR A 289 -0.29 13.93 15.21
CA TYR A 289 -1.55 14.71 15.25
C TYR A 289 -2.41 14.43 16.47
N ILE A 290 -2.10 13.39 17.23
CA ILE A 290 -2.89 12.99 18.39
C ILE A 290 -2.60 13.97 19.53
N LYS A 291 -3.62 14.74 19.90
CA LYS A 291 -3.55 15.73 20.99
C LYS A 291 -3.84 15.13 22.36
N ASP A 292 -4.59 14.03 22.42
CA ASP A 292 -5.01 13.39 23.65
C ASP A 292 -3.98 12.32 24.08
N GLU A 293 -3.31 12.55 25.21
CA GLU A 293 -2.36 11.62 25.80
C GLU A 293 -2.99 10.24 26.11
N SER A 294 -4.31 10.18 26.38
CA SER A 294 -5.02 8.93 26.66
C SER A 294 -4.97 7.97 25.49
N VAL A 295 -4.92 8.48 24.26
CA VAL A 295 -4.85 7.67 23.02
C VAL A 295 -3.49 6.97 22.91
N LYS A 296 -2.43 7.46 23.55
CA LYS A 296 -1.10 6.81 23.54
C LYS A 296 -1.13 5.43 24.18
N ASN A 297 -2.08 5.15 25.08
CA ASN A 297 -2.26 3.83 25.67
C ASN A 297 -2.72 2.78 24.64
N LEU A 298 -3.26 3.22 23.49
CA LEU A 298 -3.65 2.33 22.40
C LEU A 298 -2.48 1.92 21.51
N PHE A 299 -1.32 2.61 21.60
CA PHE A 299 -0.21 2.42 20.68
C PHE A 299 0.47 1.08 20.86
N GLY A 300 0.62 0.36 19.76
CA GLY A 300 1.45 -0.83 19.70
C GLY A 300 2.91 -0.52 19.36
N MET A 301 3.79 -1.46 19.67
CA MET A 301 5.22 -1.40 19.42
C MET A 301 5.57 -2.24 18.15
N PRO A 302 6.71 -1.98 17.49
CA PRO A 302 7.16 -2.78 16.35
C PRO A 302 7.23 -4.29 16.64
N LYS A 303 7.57 -4.69 17.87
CA LYS A 303 7.57 -6.10 18.31
C LYS A 303 6.17 -6.73 18.31
N ASP A 304 5.13 -5.93 18.55
CA ASP A 304 3.75 -6.40 18.56
C ASP A 304 3.30 -6.72 17.13
N TYR A 305 3.73 -5.92 16.15
CA TYR A 305 3.49 -6.23 14.73
C TYR A 305 4.24 -7.50 14.29
N GLN A 306 5.48 -7.67 14.73
CA GLN A 306 6.24 -8.90 14.46
C GLN A 306 5.52 -10.12 15.02
N TRP A 307 5.05 -10.07 16.27
CA TRP A 307 4.26 -11.12 16.89
C TRP A 307 2.97 -11.44 16.10
N LEU A 308 2.25 -10.41 15.62
CA LEU A 308 1.08 -10.61 14.76
C LEU A 308 1.44 -11.36 13.47
N VAL A 309 2.55 -11.00 12.82
CA VAL A 309 3.03 -11.70 11.61
C VAL A 309 3.38 -13.15 11.91
N GLU A 310 4.10 -13.41 13.01
CA GLU A 310 4.50 -14.77 13.41
C GLU A 310 3.30 -15.68 13.67
N LYS A 311 2.32 -15.17 14.41
CA LYS A 311 1.17 -15.98 14.84
C LYS A 311 0.05 -16.08 13.79
N TYR A 312 -0.16 -15.03 13.00
CA TYR A 312 -1.32 -14.91 12.10
C TYR A 312 -0.92 -14.72 10.64
N THR A 313 0.07 -15.46 10.18
CA THR A 313 0.66 -15.36 8.84
C THR A 313 -0.36 -15.28 7.72
N SER A 314 -1.30 -16.24 7.67
CA SER A 314 -2.32 -16.31 6.61
C SER A 314 -3.27 -15.09 6.59
N ARG A 315 -3.38 -14.38 7.71
CA ARG A 315 -4.17 -13.16 7.83
C ARG A 315 -3.38 -11.91 7.47
N VAL A 316 -2.10 -11.90 7.84
CA VAL A 316 -1.22 -10.74 7.61
C VAL A 316 -0.65 -10.74 6.20
N ILE A 317 -0.29 -11.92 5.66
CA ILE A 317 0.32 -12.04 4.33
C ILE A 317 -0.75 -12.38 3.29
N ASN A 318 -1.29 -11.38 2.70
CA ASN A 318 -2.24 -11.44 1.59
C ASN A 318 -1.69 -10.68 0.37
N SER A 319 -2.45 -10.58 -0.71
CA SER A 319 -2.02 -9.92 -1.94
C SER A 319 -1.66 -8.44 -1.71
N TYR A 320 -2.38 -7.73 -0.85
CA TYR A 320 -2.07 -6.34 -0.50
C TYR A 320 -0.72 -6.23 0.22
N THR A 321 -0.50 -7.07 1.25
CA THR A 321 0.76 -7.08 2.00
C THR A 321 1.93 -7.45 1.09
N ARG A 322 1.78 -8.48 0.24
CA ARG A 322 2.81 -8.84 -0.76
C ARG A 322 3.15 -7.67 -1.67
N GLY A 323 2.15 -6.90 -2.11
CA GLY A 323 2.36 -5.68 -2.90
C GLY A 323 3.22 -4.64 -2.20
N LEU A 324 3.06 -4.46 -0.87
CA LEU A 324 3.87 -3.53 -0.07
C LEU A 324 5.35 -3.91 -0.01
N TYR A 325 5.67 -5.20 -0.13
CA TYR A 325 7.05 -5.71 -0.12
C TYR A 325 7.59 -6.00 -1.52
N GLY A 326 6.82 -5.73 -2.56
CA GLY A 326 7.26 -5.73 -3.95
C GLY A 326 8.05 -4.46 -4.32
N PRO A 327 8.68 -4.43 -5.51
CA PRO A 327 9.37 -3.25 -6.02
C PRO A 327 8.45 -2.02 -5.96
N ASP A 328 8.96 -0.92 -5.42
CA ASP A 328 8.26 0.35 -5.21
C ASP A 328 7.04 0.30 -4.25
N GLY A 329 6.67 -0.88 -3.75
CA GLY A 329 5.47 -1.06 -2.93
C GLY A 329 5.49 -0.29 -1.61
N GLY A 330 6.67 -0.09 -1.04
CA GLY A 330 6.86 0.70 0.18
C GLY A 330 7.03 2.21 -0.05
N VAL A 331 6.89 2.70 -1.28
CA VAL A 331 6.93 4.13 -1.56
C VAL A 331 5.63 4.78 -1.15
N CYS A 332 5.70 5.70 -0.18
CA CYS A 332 4.53 6.46 0.23
C CYS A 332 3.99 7.31 -0.93
N TYR A 333 2.68 7.28 -1.16
CA TYR A 333 2.04 8.07 -2.22
C TYR A 333 2.39 9.57 -2.11
N ALA A 334 2.57 10.09 -0.91
CA ALA A 334 2.95 11.50 -0.67
C ALA A 334 4.33 11.85 -1.25
N LEU A 335 5.16 10.87 -1.58
CA LEU A 335 6.50 11.03 -2.15
C LEU A 335 6.59 10.52 -3.61
N LYS A 336 5.45 10.24 -4.25
CA LYS A 336 5.33 10.01 -5.69
C LYS A 336 5.00 11.32 -6.40
N ARG A 337 5.71 11.65 -7.47
CA ARG A 337 5.47 12.89 -8.24
C ARG A 337 4.07 12.92 -8.86
N ASP A 338 3.59 11.79 -9.29
CA ASP A 338 2.33 11.54 -10.00
C ASP A 338 1.11 11.35 -9.08
N SER A 339 1.27 11.58 -7.78
CA SER A 339 0.19 11.49 -6.78
C SER A 339 -0.05 12.82 -6.11
N ILE A 340 -1.30 13.28 -6.07
CA ILE A 340 -1.75 14.47 -5.34
C ILE A 340 -3.00 14.17 -4.52
N VAL A 341 -3.16 14.92 -3.45
CA VAL A 341 -4.37 14.96 -2.61
C VAL A 341 -5.08 16.26 -2.89
N ILE A 342 -6.40 16.23 -3.09
CA ILE A 342 -7.23 17.43 -3.21
C ILE A 342 -8.30 17.37 -2.13
N ASP A 343 -8.24 18.31 -1.19
CA ASP A 343 -9.22 18.40 -0.11
C ASP A 343 -10.53 19.06 -0.57
N SER A 344 -11.55 19.05 0.28
CA SER A 344 -12.88 19.57 -0.05
C SER A 344 -12.91 21.09 -0.29
N ALA A 345 -11.88 21.82 0.16
CA ALA A 345 -11.69 23.25 -0.14
C ALA A 345 -10.88 23.50 -1.43
N GLY A 346 -10.51 22.45 -2.17
CA GLY A 346 -9.72 22.51 -3.39
C GLY A 346 -8.23 22.69 -3.19
N SER A 347 -7.72 22.56 -1.95
CA SER A 347 -6.28 22.68 -1.68
C SER A 347 -5.53 21.46 -2.21
N ILE A 348 -4.43 21.73 -2.94
CA ILE A 348 -3.53 20.67 -3.42
C ILE A 348 -2.52 20.35 -2.33
N ARG A 349 -2.45 19.06 -2.00
CA ARG A 349 -1.61 18.50 -0.95
C ARG A 349 -0.91 17.22 -1.43
N LYS A 350 -0.03 16.67 -0.61
CA LYS A 350 0.66 15.39 -0.87
C LYS A 350 0.31 14.30 0.17
N CYS A 351 -0.06 14.68 1.37
CA CYS A 351 -0.28 13.74 2.48
C CYS A 351 -1.66 13.96 3.11
N THR A 352 -2.46 12.90 3.24
CA THR A 352 -3.77 12.96 3.92
C THR A 352 -3.63 13.06 5.44
N CYS A 353 -2.52 12.59 6.01
CA CYS A 353 -2.28 12.67 7.45
C CYS A 353 -1.72 14.02 7.91
N ASP A 354 -1.66 15.05 7.07
CA ASP A 354 -1.05 16.36 7.38
C ASP A 354 -1.80 17.50 6.70
N LEU A 355 -3.11 17.45 6.71
CA LEU A 355 -3.95 18.34 5.92
C LEU A 355 -3.83 19.83 6.32
N ASP A 356 -3.49 20.11 7.58
CA ASP A 356 -3.44 21.51 8.08
C ASP A 356 -2.04 22.12 8.04
N SER A 357 -1.05 21.36 7.65
CA SER A 357 0.33 21.85 7.58
C SER A 357 0.55 22.73 6.34
N ASN A 358 1.06 23.94 6.56
CA ASN A 358 1.52 24.79 5.46
C ASN A 358 2.61 24.14 4.61
N VAL A 359 3.41 23.25 5.20
CA VAL A 359 4.45 22.50 4.46
C VAL A 359 3.83 21.57 3.43
N ASN A 360 2.63 21.06 3.68
CA ASN A 360 1.86 20.16 2.82
C ASN A 360 0.84 20.88 1.93
N TYR A 361 0.91 22.19 1.80
CA TYR A 361 0.01 22.99 0.96
C TYR A 361 0.76 23.53 -0.26
N PHE A 362 0.28 23.27 -1.47
CA PHE A 362 0.93 23.60 -2.75
C PHE A 362 0.08 24.50 -3.66
N GLY A 363 -0.99 25.06 -3.13
CA GLY A 363 -1.93 25.89 -3.89
C GLY A 363 -3.33 25.31 -3.95
N LYS A 364 -4.16 25.82 -4.84
CA LYS A 364 -5.53 25.34 -5.07
C LYS A 364 -5.70 24.84 -6.49
N ILE A 365 -6.56 23.85 -6.66
CA ILE A 365 -6.93 23.32 -7.96
C ILE A 365 -7.61 24.40 -8.81
N GLY A 366 -7.21 24.55 -10.06
CA GLY A 366 -7.70 25.62 -10.94
C GLY A 366 -7.06 27.00 -10.72
N GLU A 367 -6.20 27.13 -9.72
CA GLU A 367 -5.46 28.35 -9.40
C GLU A 367 -3.94 28.15 -9.54
N ASN A 368 -3.15 28.91 -8.81
CA ASN A 368 -1.69 28.81 -8.83
C ASN A 368 -1.19 27.57 -8.08
N PHE A 369 -0.31 26.81 -8.72
CA PHE A 369 0.43 25.69 -8.13
C PHE A 369 1.87 26.11 -7.82
N ASP A 370 2.30 25.95 -6.57
CA ASP A 370 3.67 26.23 -6.13
C ASP A 370 4.63 25.09 -6.52
N ALA A 371 5.08 25.14 -7.78
CA ALA A 371 5.99 24.16 -8.34
C ALA A 371 7.33 24.10 -7.60
N LYS A 372 7.85 25.23 -7.10
CA LYS A 372 9.11 25.29 -6.35
C LYS A 372 8.99 24.52 -5.04
N LYS A 373 7.95 24.79 -4.27
CA LYS A 373 7.69 24.10 -3.02
C LYS A 373 7.42 22.60 -3.22
N HIS A 374 6.75 22.23 -4.33
CA HIS A 374 6.56 20.84 -4.69
C HIS A 374 7.90 20.13 -4.99
N GLU A 375 8.81 20.77 -5.72
CA GLU A 375 10.16 20.24 -5.95
C GLU A 375 10.96 20.10 -4.64
N GLU A 376 10.88 21.08 -3.75
CA GLU A 376 11.49 21.01 -2.42
C GLU A 376 10.92 19.82 -1.61
N TRP A 377 9.62 19.57 -1.70
CA TRP A 377 8.98 18.40 -1.07
C TRP A 377 9.50 17.09 -1.63
N MET A 378 9.59 16.97 -2.96
CA MET A 378 10.07 15.76 -3.63
C MET A 378 11.53 15.45 -3.31
N ASN A 379 12.33 16.49 -3.04
CA ASN A 379 13.77 16.39 -2.76
C ASN A 379 14.11 16.27 -1.26
N LYS A 380 13.14 16.30 -0.35
CA LYS A 380 13.36 16.28 1.11
C LYS A 380 14.17 15.09 1.63
N ARG A 381 14.26 14.00 0.86
CA ARG A 381 14.96 12.77 1.24
C ARG A 381 15.97 12.34 0.18
N ASN A 382 16.90 13.22 -0.14
CA ASN A 382 18.03 12.83 -0.99
C ASN A 382 18.92 11.84 -0.21
N ILE A 383 19.10 10.65 -0.77
CA ILE A 383 20.08 9.67 -0.31
C ILE A 383 21.44 10.07 -0.88
N ASN A 384 22.45 10.16 -0.04
CA ASN A 384 23.83 10.31 -0.44
C ASN A 384 24.64 9.07 -0.03
N GLU A 385 25.85 8.93 -0.53
CA GLU A 385 26.74 7.79 -0.30
C GLU A 385 27.05 7.51 1.18
N ASN A 386 26.95 8.53 2.03
CA ASN A 386 27.16 8.41 3.47
C ASN A 386 25.91 7.94 4.23
N SER A 387 24.77 7.80 3.53
CA SER A 387 23.53 7.34 4.12
C SER A 387 23.53 5.82 4.25
N SER A 388 23.08 5.28 5.39
CA SER A 388 22.80 3.84 5.56
C SER A 388 21.79 3.28 4.55
N CYS A 389 21.05 4.14 3.88
CA CYS A 389 20.11 3.77 2.83
C CYS A 389 20.76 3.56 1.47
N TYR A 390 21.97 4.06 1.24
CA TYR A 390 22.61 4.07 -0.08
C TYR A 390 22.81 2.64 -0.62
N PHE A 391 23.40 1.76 0.19
CA PHE A 391 23.62 0.34 -0.13
C PHE A 391 22.57 -0.59 0.48
N CYS A 392 21.44 -0.06 0.94
CA CYS A 392 20.43 -0.87 1.59
C CYS A 392 19.73 -1.80 0.60
N LYS A 393 19.75 -3.12 0.86
CA LYS A 393 19.06 -4.13 0.05
C LYS A 393 17.54 -3.92 -0.07
N LYS A 394 16.95 -3.14 0.84
CA LYS A 394 15.52 -2.77 0.83
C LYS A 394 15.23 -1.50 0.02
N ARG A 395 16.26 -0.80 -0.49
CA ARG A 395 16.12 0.47 -1.21
C ARG A 395 15.17 0.36 -2.42
N PRO A 396 15.21 -0.70 -3.25
CA PRO A 396 14.28 -0.85 -4.37
C PRO A 396 12.81 -0.99 -3.97
N LEU A 397 12.52 -1.34 -2.71
CA LEU A 397 11.16 -1.43 -2.20
C LEU A 397 10.62 -0.05 -1.81
N CYS A 398 11.43 0.78 -1.17
CA CYS A 398 10.97 2.04 -0.56
C CYS A 398 11.63 3.31 -1.12
N HIS A 399 12.75 3.19 -1.83
CA HIS A 399 13.51 4.33 -2.36
C HIS A 399 13.77 5.44 -1.32
N ASN A 400 13.87 5.07 -0.02
CA ASN A 400 13.85 5.99 1.11
C ASN A 400 12.64 6.95 1.12
N ARG A 401 11.52 6.55 0.52
CA ARG A 401 10.28 7.33 0.37
C ARG A 401 9.10 6.73 1.12
N ALA A 402 9.37 6.00 2.21
CA ALA A 402 8.34 5.32 2.98
C ALA A 402 7.40 6.29 3.73
N CYS A 403 7.94 7.32 4.38
CA CYS A 403 7.16 8.42 4.98
C CYS A 403 8.07 9.61 5.18
N TYR A 404 7.64 10.80 4.80
CA TYR A 404 8.47 12.01 4.91
C TYR A 404 8.68 12.47 6.37
N LYS A 405 7.81 12.08 7.30
CA LYS A 405 7.93 12.34 8.75
C LYS A 405 8.72 11.27 9.50
N ALA A 406 8.88 10.08 8.94
CA ALA A 406 9.59 9.00 9.62
C ALA A 406 11.09 9.29 9.68
N LYS A 407 11.65 9.29 10.90
CA LYS A 407 13.09 9.43 11.14
C LYS A 407 13.87 8.12 10.96
N LYS A 408 13.18 6.99 10.95
CA LYS A 408 13.71 5.62 10.84
C LYS A 408 12.93 4.85 9.79
N CYS A 409 13.42 3.65 9.41
CA CYS A 409 12.66 2.71 8.59
C CYS A 409 11.29 2.43 9.20
N LEU A 410 10.29 2.20 8.36
CA LEU A 410 8.97 1.81 8.85
C LEU A 410 9.07 0.49 9.66
N PRO A 411 8.26 0.34 10.71
CA PRO A 411 8.21 -0.89 11.52
C PRO A 411 8.04 -2.16 10.67
N ASN A 412 7.26 -2.09 9.60
CA ASN A 412 7.01 -3.21 8.69
C ASN A 412 8.30 -3.79 8.09
N TYR A 413 9.35 -2.98 7.88
CA TYR A 413 10.63 -3.50 7.38
C TYR A 413 11.47 -4.23 8.42
N SER A 414 11.15 -4.12 9.71
CA SER A 414 11.77 -4.98 10.73
C SER A 414 11.31 -6.43 10.60
N ALA A 415 10.08 -6.67 10.15
CA ALA A 415 9.51 -7.99 9.91
C ALA A 415 9.76 -8.54 8.49
N LEU A 416 10.48 -7.82 7.62
CA LEU A 416 10.64 -8.21 6.21
C LEU A 416 11.18 -9.63 6.04
N ASN A 417 12.25 -10.00 6.75
CA ASN A 417 12.84 -11.33 6.62
C ASN A 417 11.86 -12.43 7.04
N LEU A 418 11.06 -12.18 8.07
CA LEU A 418 10.02 -13.10 8.51
C LEU A 418 8.94 -13.25 7.44
N ILE A 419 8.47 -12.15 6.89
CA ILE A 419 7.45 -12.14 5.83
C ILE A 419 7.96 -12.88 4.58
N LEU A 420 9.19 -12.59 4.15
CA LEU A 420 9.81 -13.28 3.02
C LEU A 420 10.03 -14.76 3.31
N SER A 421 10.42 -15.11 4.55
CA SER A 421 10.54 -16.50 4.97
C SER A 421 9.24 -17.26 4.85
N GLN A 422 8.13 -16.62 5.17
CA GLN A 422 6.81 -17.22 5.10
C GLN A 422 6.25 -17.25 3.67
N MET A 423 6.54 -16.22 2.86
CA MET A 423 6.24 -16.23 1.42
C MET A 423 6.94 -17.39 0.72
N ALA A 424 8.11 -17.81 1.19
CA ALA A 424 8.87 -18.91 0.66
C ALA A 424 8.27 -20.31 0.98
N GLU A 425 7.24 -20.41 1.81
CA GLU A 425 6.48 -21.66 2.04
C GLU A 425 5.36 -21.88 1.02
N ASP A 426 4.92 -20.83 0.34
CA ASP A 426 3.83 -20.87 -0.63
C ASP A 426 4.40 -20.98 -2.04
N SER A 427 4.19 -22.10 -2.70
CA SER A 427 4.72 -22.39 -4.04
C SER A 427 4.27 -21.43 -5.14
N GLU A 428 3.18 -20.70 -4.94
CA GLU A 428 2.75 -19.68 -5.88
C GLU A 428 3.69 -18.44 -5.89
N ASN A 429 4.55 -18.28 -4.90
CA ASN A 429 5.40 -17.11 -4.73
C ASN A 429 6.82 -17.25 -5.27
N TYR A 430 7.25 -18.46 -5.64
CA TYR A 430 8.63 -18.69 -6.00
C TYR A 430 8.81 -19.62 -7.21
N GLU A 431 9.98 -19.50 -7.85
CA GLU A 431 10.47 -20.44 -8.83
C GLU A 431 11.48 -21.40 -8.18
N ILE A 432 11.58 -22.63 -8.68
CA ILE A 432 12.38 -23.68 -8.07
C ILE A 432 13.71 -23.85 -8.81
N ILE A 433 14.80 -24.04 -8.05
CA ILE A 433 16.07 -24.61 -8.50
C ILE A 433 16.31 -25.91 -7.71
N GLY A 434 16.60 -27.00 -8.44
CA GLY A 434 16.75 -28.34 -7.87
C GLY A 434 15.38 -29.02 -7.62
N GLU A 435 15.43 -30.33 -7.38
CA GLU A 435 14.22 -31.10 -7.07
C GLU A 435 13.88 -30.98 -5.59
N LYS A 436 12.60 -30.84 -5.29
CA LYS A 436 12.10 -31.02 -3.92
C LYS A 436 12.12 -32.49 -3.61
N THR A 437 12.96 -32.95 -2.67
CA THR A 437 12.87 -34.32 -2.17
C THR A 437 11.52 -34.52 -1.52
N ASN A 438 10.72 -35.43 -2.09
CA ASN A 438 9.50 -35.89 -1.44
C ASN A 438 9.96 -36.85 -0.30
N GLU A 439 10.10 -36.32 0.92
CA GLU A 439 10.10 -37.13 2.13
C GLU A 439 8.70 -37.13 2.75
#